data_2436d14b05f359fcc2764f7d1b97dbb3
#
_entry.id   2436d14b05f359fcc2764f7d1b97dbb3
#
_cell.length_a   1.000
_cell.length_b   1.000
_cell.length_c   1.000
_cell.angle_alpha   90.00
_cell.angle_beta   90.00
_cell.angle_gamma   90.00
#
_symmetry.space_group_name_H-M   'P 1'
#
loop_
_entity.id
_entity.type
_entity.pdbx_description
1 polymer ?
#
loop_
_entity_poly.entity_id
_entity_poly.type
_entity_poly.pdbx_seq_one_letter_code
_entity_poly.pdbx_strand_id
1 'polypeptide(L)'
;MGKEKFDRSKPHVNVGTIGHIDHGKTTLTAAITKVLSKHNPKNSFRSFYSIDNAPEERERGITIATAHVEYETKNRHYAHVDCPGHADYIKNMITGAAQMDGAILVVAATDGPMPQTKEHVLLARQVGVPYIVVFLNKCDAVEDEELIELVEMEVRELLSKYDYPGDDTPIIRGSALGALNGEAKWEAKVDELMEAVDTFVPQPTRALDLPFLMPIEDIFSISGRGTVVTGRIERGKVKVGEACEIVGFRETRQTVCTGVEMFKKQLDEGLAGDNAGLLLRGIAKEDVERGMVLAKPGSITPHTEFKGEVYVLSKEEGGRHTPFFNGYRPQFYFRTTDVTGSAKLPAGTEMVMPGDNVQLEITLHTPVAMEKGLRFAIREGGRTVGAGTISEIIK
;
A
#
# COMPACT_ATOMS: atom_id res chain seq x y z
N MET A 1 26.58 16.05 -14.81
CA MET A 1 25.32 16.83 -14.69
C MET A 1 24.72 16.54 -13.33
N GLY A 2 24.39 17.58 -12.54
CA GLY A 2 23.67 17.41 -11.28
C GLY A 2 22.27 16.84 -11.54
N LYS A 3 21.76 16.00 -10.64
CA LYS A 3 20.37 15.54 -10.73
C LYS A 3 19.42 16.73 -10.52
N GLU A 4 18.27 16.68 -11.18
CA GLU A 4 17.20 17.66 -11.01
C GLU A 4 16.71 17.70 -9.55
N LYS A 5 16.37 18.89 -9.04
CA LYS A 5 15.72 19.02 -7.72
C LYS A 5 14.23 18.76 -7.86
N PHE A 6 13.66 18.09 -6.85
CA PHE A 6 12.22 17.87 -6.77
C PHE A 6 11.49 19.19 -6.49
N ASP A 7 10.41 19.45 -7.24
CA ASP A 7 9.57 20.64 -7.09
C ASP A 7 8.41 20.34 -6.10
N ARG A 8 8.38 21.02 -4.98
CA ARG A 8 7.32 20.90 -3.94
C ARG A 8 6.23 21.97 -4.08
N SER A 9 6.08 22.59 -5.22
CA SER A 9 5.08 23.66 -5.43
C SER A 9 3.63 23.17 -5.32
N LYS A 10 3.39 21.87 -5.55
CA LYS A 10 2.07 21.25 -5.40
C LYS A 10 2.00 20.33 -4.18
N PRO A 11 0.81 20.22 -3.54
CA PRO A 11 0.58 19.22 -2.52
C PRO A 11 0.85 17.80 -3.03
N HIS A 12 1.52 16.98 -2.21
CA HIS A 12 1.85 15.60 -2.55
C HIS A 12 0.86 14.62 -1.92
N VAL A 13 0.31 13.71 -2.73
CA VAL A 13 -0.65 12.69 -2.33
C VAL A 13 -0.22 11.33 -2.89
N ASN A 14 -0.29 10.29 -2.06
CA ASN A 14 -0.04 8.92 -2.46
C ASN A 14 -1.36 8.23 -2.79
N VAL A 15 -1.51 7.77 -4.02
CA VAL A 15 -2.64 6.95 -4.45
C VAL A 15 -2.16 5.62 -5.01
N GLY A 16 -3.05 4.70 -5.25
CA GLY A 16 -2.68 3.48 -5.96
C GLY A 16 -3.88 2.70 -6.43
N THR A 17 -3.64 1.78 -7.35
CA THR A 17 -4.65 0.88 -7.90
C THR A 17 -4.71 -0.43 -7.13
N ILE A 18 -5.92 -0.81 -6.70
CA ILE A 18 -6.23 -2.09 -6.06
C ILE A 18 -7.40 -2.77 -6.80
N GLY A 19 -7.58 -4.06 -6.61
CA GLY A 19 -8.66 -4.82 -7.25
C GLY A 19 -8.18 -6.17 -7.79
N HIS A 20 -9.11 -6.93 -8.35
CA HIS A 20 -8.87 -8.29 -8.84
C HIS A 20 -7.82 -8.34 -9.97
N ILE A 21 -7.19 -9.50 -10.16
CA ILE A 21 -6.38 -9.79 -11.34
C ILE A 21 -7.23 -9.58 -12.62
N ASP A 22 -6.62 -9.16 -13.70
CA ASP A 22 -7.24 -8.93 -15.02
C ASP A 22 -8.36 -7.86 -15.07
N HIS A 23 -8.64 -7.16 -13.99
CA HIS A 23 -9.56 -6.02 -13.99
C HIS A 23 -8.98 -4.75 -14.62
N GLY A 24 -7.68 -4.75 -14.99
CA GLY A 24 -7.04 -3.68 -15.77
C GLY A 24 -6.38 -2.59 -14.94
N LYS A 25 -5.89 -2.87 -13.73
CA LYS A 25 -5.17 -1.91 -12.86
C LYS A 25 -3.99 -1.24 -13.55
N THR A 26 -3.03 -2.03 -14.04
CA THR A 26 -1.83 -1.55 -14.73
C THR A 26 -2.16 -0.84 -16.05
N THR A 27 -3.21 -1.32 -16.77
CA THR A 27 -3.71 -0.65 -17.97
C THR A 27 -4.27 0.75 -17.62
N LEU A 28 -5.00 0.87 -16.51
CA LEU A 28 -5.52 2.15 -16.03
C LEU A 28 -4.38 3.08 -15.61
N THR A 29 -3.38 2.57 -14.89
CA THR A 29 -2.18 3.32 -14.50
C THR A 29 -1.47 3.87 -15.74
N ALA A 30 -1.29 3.07 -16.78
CA ALA A 30 -0.72 3.51 -18.05
C ALA A 30 -1.60 4.56 -18.75
N ALA A 31 -2.94 4.36 -18.76
CA ALA A 31 -3.90 5.31 -19.35
C ALA A 31 -3.86 6.67 -18.63
N ILE A 32 -3.83 6.69 -17.30
CA ILE A 32 -3.70 7.93 -16.51
C ILE A 32 -2.44 8.69 -16.92
N THR A 33 -1.28 8.04 -16.97
CA THR A 33 -0.04 8.72 -17.37
C THR A 33 -0.10 9.24 -18.79
N LYS A 34 -0.74 8.51 -19.72
CA LYS A 34 -0.91 8.93 -21.12
C LYS A 34 -1.81 10.16 -21.24
N VAL A 35 -2.98 10.13 -20.63
CA VAL A 35 -3.96 11.23 -20.70
C VAL A 35 -3.36 12.48 -20.05
N LEU A 36 -2.82 12.38 -18.85
CA LEU A 36 -2.23 13.51 -18.13
C LEU A 36 -0.98 14.08 -18.84
N SER A 37 -0.22 13.27 -19.59
CA SER A 37 0.91 13.78 -20.40
C SER A 37 0.49 14.69 -21.55
N LYS A 38 -0.77 14.57 -22.02
CA LYS A 38 -1.33 15.48 -23.03
C LYS A 38 -1.63 16.88 -22.46
N HIS A 39 -1.96 16.95 -21.17
CA HIS A 39 -2.35 18.19 -20.50
C HIS A 39 -1.18 18.89 -19.83
N ASN A 40 -0.15 18.16 -19.39
CA ASN A 40 1.01 18.72 -18.71
C ASN A 40 2.31 18.11 -19.24
N PRO A 41 3.20 18.93 -19.85
CA PRO A 41 4.50 18.46 -20.38
C PRO A 41 5.46 17.91 -19.31
N LYS A 42 5.23 18.19 -18.03
CA LYS A 42 6.00 17.59 -16.91
C LYS A 42 5.68 16.11 -16.72
N ASN A 43 4.51 15.65 -17.17
CA ASN A 43 4.11 14.25 -17.06
C ASN A 43 4.74 13.43 -18.18
N SER A 44 5.26 12.26 -17.83
CA SER A 44 5.82 11.31 -18.79
C SER A 44 4.88 10.12 -18.93
N PHE A 45 4.53 9.78 -20.15
CA PHE A 45 3.79 8.54 -20.42
C PHE A 45 4.59 7.31 -19.98
N ARG A 46 3.93 6.43 -19.24
CA ARG A 46 4.46 5.12 -18.84
C ARG A 46 3.64 4.03 -19.53
N SER A 47 4.26 3.29 -20.43
CA SER A 47 3.60 2.16 -21.07
C SER A 47 3.39 1.00 -20.07
N PHE A 48 2.43 0.13 -20.35
CA PHE A 48 2.18 -1.10 -19.59
C PHE A 48 3.48 -1.86 -19.29
N TYR A 49 4.28 -2.14 -20.31
CA TYR A 49 5.56 -2.84 -20.19
C TYR A 49 6.66 -2.07 -19.45
N SER A 50 6.51 -0.78 -19.24
CA SER A 50 7.45 0.01 -18.43
C SER A 50 7.05 0.08 -16.96
N ILE A 51 5.79 -0.27 -16.64
CA ILE A 51 5.25 -0.42 -15.30
C ILE A 51 5.56 -1.83 -14.83
N ASP A 52 5.03 -2.87 -15.50
CA ASP A 52 5.36 -4.29 -15.28
C ASP A 52 6.70 -4.59 -16.00
N ASN A 53 7.79 -4.38 -15.28
CA ASN A 53 9.12 -4.37 -15.88
C ASN A 53 9.90 -5.68 -15.70
N ALA A 54 9.56 -6.49 -14.69
CA ALA A 54 10.23 -7.76 -14.43
C ALA A 54 9.98 -8.79 -15.56
N PRO A 55 10.97 -9.62 -15.93
CA PRO A 55 10.78 -10.65 -16.95
C PRO A 55 9.59 -11.58 -16.68
N GLU A 56 9.40 -11.98 -15.42
CA GLU A 56 8.28 -12.84 -15.00
C GLU A 56 6.92 -12.14 -15.10
N GLU A 57 6.84 -10.83 -14.86
CA GLU A 57 5.61 -10.05 -15.04
C GLU A 57 5.20 -10.01 -16.51
N ARG A 58 6.18 -9.81 -17.39
CA ARG A 58 5.95 -9.78 -18.85
C ARG A 58 5.55 -11.14 -19.42
N GLU A 59 6.16 -12.21 -18.93
CA GLU A 59 5.87 -13.58 -19.37
C GLU A 59 4.47 -14.02 -18.93
N ARG A 60 4.09 -13.69 -17.71
CA ARG A 60 2.80 -14.09 -17.12
C ARG A 60 1.67 -13.08 -17.40
N GLY A 61 1.99 -11.86 -17.81
CA GLY A 61 1.02 -10.77 -18.01
C GLY A 61 0.34 -10.29 -16.71
N ILE A 62 1.02 -10.48 -15.57
CA ILE A 62 0.50 -10.09 -14.24
C ILE A 62 1.51 -9.26 -13.48
N THR A 63 1.05 -8.30 -12.69
CA THR A 63 1.88 -7.53 -11.77
C THR A 63 2.25 -8.38 -10.55
N ILE A 64 3.54 -8.48 -10.26
CA ILE A 64 4.10 -9.25 -9.13
C ILE A 64 4.57 -8.30 -8.03
N ALA A 65 5.40 -7.32 -8.39
CA ALA A 65 5.91 -6.30 -7.48
C ALA A 65 5.10 -5.01 -7.59
N THR A 66 5.10 -4.20 -6.53
CA THR A 66 4.53 -2.84 -6.60
C THR A 66 5.36 -1.96 -7.52
N ALA A 67 4.72 -1.29 -8.44
CA ALA A 67 5.37 -0.29 -9.29
C ALA A 67 5.00 1.12 -8.85
N HIS A 68 6.00 2.02 -8.83
CA HIS A 68 5.78 3.41 -8.46
C HIS A 68 5.87 4.31 -9.71
N VAL A 69 4.84 5.09 -9.92
CA VAL A 69 4.74 6.05 -11.03
C VAL A 69 4.43 7.43 -10.48
N GLU A 70 5.02 8.48 -11.06
CA GLU A 70 4.69 9.86 -10.71
C GLU A 70 3.91 10.54 -11.83
N TYR A 71 2.98 11.41 -11.45
CA TYR A 71 2.30 12.34 -12.35
C TYR A 71 1.69 13.51 -11.57
N GLU A 72 1.31 14.54 -12.31
CA GLU A 72 0.66 15.73 -11.76
C GLU A 72 -0.67 15.99 -12.43
N THR A 73 -1.69 16.35 -11.65
CA THR A 73 -2.86 17.06 -12.12
C THR A 73 -2.60 18.57 -12.08
N LYS A 74 -3.61 19.37 -12.40
CA LYS A 74 -3.55 20.82 -12.23
C LYS A 74 -3.29 21.20 -10.75
N ASN A 75 -3.83 20.43 -9.81
CA ASN A 75 -3.91 20.77 -8.40
C ASN A 75 -2.85 20.09 -7.54
N ARG A 76 -2.40 18.87 -7.90
CA ARG A 76 -1.61 17.98 -7.04
C ARG A 76 -0.51 17.24 -7.79
N HIS A 77 0.51 16.86 -7.04
CA HIS A 77 1.50 15.87 -7.43
C HIS A 77 1.14 14.52 -6.80
N TYR A 78 1.16 13.47 -7.59
CA TYR A 78 0.83 12.12 -7.16
C TYR A 78 2.01 11.17 -7.26
N ALA A 79 2.24 10.39 -6.20
CA ALA A 79 2.91 9.11 -6.28
C ALA A 79 1.83 8.03 -6.42
N HIS A 80 1.89 7.26 -7.49
CA HIS A 80 0.93 6.19 -7.76
C HIS A 80 1.60 4.84 -7.58
N VAL A 81 1.01 4.00 -6.74
CA VAL A 81 1.46 2.63 -6.47
C VAL A 81 0.55 1.66 -7.23
N ASP A 82 1.07 1.02 -8.26
CA ASP A 82 0.34 -0.05 -8.94
C ASP A 82 0.53 -1.36 -8.17
N CYS A 83 -0.56 -1.90 -7.62
CA CYS A 83 -0.54 -3.08 -6.77
C CYS A 83 -0.85 -4.36 -7.55
N PRO A 84 -0.20 -5.50 -7.21
CA PRO A 84 -0.56 -6.79 -7.77
C PRO A 84 -2.00 -7.17 -7.43
N GLY A 85 -2.65 -7.91 -8.34
CA GLY A 85 -4.03 -8.39 -8.15
C GLY A 85 -4.12 -9.84 -7.72
N HIS A 86 -3.07 -10.63 -7.92
CA HIS A 86 -3.07 -12.07 -7.66
C HIS A 86 -2.88 -12.38 -6.17
N ALA A 87 -3.60 -13.37 -5.66
CA ALA A 87 -3.56 -13.77 -4.25
C ALA A 87 -2.15 -14.17 -3.75
N ASP A 88 -1.30 -14.73 -4.60
CA ASP A 88 0.07 -15.12 -4.23
C ASP A 88 0.95 -13.90 -3.88
N TYR A 89 0.61 -12.71 -4.38
CA TYR A 89 1.38 -11.47 -4.19
C TYR A 89 0.72 -10.49 -3.23
N ILE A 90 -0.21 -10.97 -2.41
CA ILE A 90 -0.95 -10.15 -1.44
C ILE A 90 -0.03 -9.39 -0.47
N LYS A 91 1.14 -9.93 -0.17
CA LYS A 91 2.20 -9.26 0.59
C LYS A 91 2.58 -7.91 0.00
N ASN A 92 2.82 -7.89 -1.31
CA ASN A 92 3.19 -6.69 -2.03
C ASN A 92 1.99 -5.73 -2.12
N MET A 93 0.78 -6.27 -2.27
CA MET A 93 -0.46 -5.48 -2.21
C MET A 93 -0.62 -4.79 -0.85
N ILE A 94 -0.44 -5.51 0.27
CA ILE A 94 -0.53 -4.94 1.63
C ILE A 94 0.51 -3.83 1.81
N THR A 95 1.75 -4.08 1.39
CA THR A 95 2.84 -3.10 1.47
C THR A 95 2.52 -1.86 0.64
N GLY A 96 2.03 -2.03 -0.58
CA GLY A 96 1.63 -0.91 -1.45
C GLY A 96 0.46 -0.13 -0.87
N ALA A 97 -0.58 -0.83 -0.41
CA ALA A 97 -1.77 -0.19 0.17
C ALA A 97 -1.44 0.62 1.44
N ALA A 98 -0.52 0.15 2.28
CA ALA A 98 -0.10 0.87 3.48
C ALA A 98 0.54 2.24 3.20
N GLN A 99 0.96 2.49 1.95
CA GLN A 99 1.54 3.76 1.52
C GLN A 99 0.48 4.77 1.05
N MET A 100 -0.74 4.35 0.76
CA MET A 100 -1.74 5.16 0.09
C MET A 100 -2.48 6.10 1.06
N ASP A 101 -2.73 7.31 0.59
CA ASP A 101 -3.64 8.28 1.21
C ASP A 101 -5.07 8.11 0.67
N GLY A 102 -5.19 7.48 -0.49
CA GLY A 102 -6.43 7.06 -1.12
C GLY A 102 -6.18 5.97 -2.16
N ALA A 103 -7.14 5.09 -2.38
CA ALA A 103 -7.03 4.03 -3.38
C ALA A 103 -8.01 4.22 -4.54
N ILE A 104 -7.63 3.77 -5.72
CA ILE A 104 -8.49 3.60 -6.87
C ILE A 104 -8.83 2.10 -6.97
N LEU A 105 -10.05 1.75 -6.63
CA LEU A 105 -10.55 0.39 -6.77
C LEU A 105 -10.98 0.15 -8.22
N VAL A 106 -10.31 -0.77 -8.89
CA VAL A 106 -10.61 -1.12 -10.28
C VAL A 106 -11.43 -2.40 -10.31
N VAL A 107 -12.66 -2.30 -10.84
CA VAL A 107 -13.58 -3.42 -11.01
C VAL A 107 -13.98 -3.51 -12.49
N ALA A 108 -13.89 -4.69 -13.09
CA ALA A 108 -14.38 -4.87 -14.45
C ALA A 108 -15.91 -4.96 -14.45
N ALA A 109 -16.57 -4.19 -15.30
CA ALA A 109 -18.03 -4.22 -15.45
C ALA A 109 -18.55 -5.58 -15.96
N THR A 110 -17.68 -6.32 -16.65
CA THR A 110 -17.97 -7.69 -17.16
C THR A 110 -18.05 -8.75 -16.07
N ASP A 111 -17.34 -8.55 -14.94
CA ASP A 111 -17.11 -9.60 -13.93
C ASP A 111 -17.68 -9.24 -12.55
N GLY A 112 -17.85 -7.94 -12.28
CA GLY A 112 -18.26 -7.44 -10.96
C GLY A 112 -17.21 -7.64 -9.87
N PRO A 113 -17.58 -7.49 -8.57
CA PRO A 113 -16.67 -7.66 -7.45
C PRO A 113 -16.28 -9.14 -7.25
N MET A 114 -15.07 -9.47 -7.63
CA MET A 114 -14.47 -10.80 -7.52
C MET A 114 -13.84 -11.03 -6.12
N PRO A 115 -13.42 -12.28 -5.76
CA PRO A 115 -12.88 -12.56 -4.43
C PRO A 115 -11.70 -11.68 -4.00
N GLN A 116 -10.72 -11.43 -4.88
CA GLN A 116 -9.60 -10.54 -4.53
C GLN A 116 -10.06 -9.06 -4.43
N THR A 117 -11.12 -8.64 -5.13
CA THR A 117 -11.70 -7.31 -4.94
C THR A 117 -12.13 -7.12 -3.48
N LYS A 118 -12.85 -8.12 -2.94
CA LYS A 118 -13.32 -8.13 -1.54
C LYS A 118 -12.14 -8.14 -0.55
N GLU A 119 -11.15 -8.98 -0.79
CA GLU A 119 -9.94 -9.06 0.04
C GLU A 119 -9.15 -7.75 0.00
N HIS A 120 -9.01 -7.12 -1.17
CA HIS A 120 -8.27 -5.85 -1.30
C HIS A 120 -8.97 -4.68 -0.58
N VAL A 121 -10.30 -4.59 -0.65
CA VAL A 121 -11.06 -3.57 0.10
C VAL A 121 -10.90 -3.77 1.61
N LEU A 122 -11.03 -5.02 2.08
CA LEU A 122 -10.81 -5.37 3.47
C LEU A 122 -9.39 -4.99 3.93
N LEU A 123 -8.37 -5.40 3.18
CA LEU A 123 -6.97 -5.12 3.53
C LEU A 123 -6.65 -3.63 3.48
N ALA A 124 -7.15 -2.90 2.49
CA ALA A 124 -7.02 -1.45 2.42
C ALA A 124 -7.57 -0.78 3.68
N ARG A 125 -8.76 -1.22 4.16
CA ARG A 125 -9.34 -0.74 5.42
C ARG A 125 -8.44 -1.03 6.61
N GLN A 126 -7.89 -2.24 6.69
CA GLN A 126 -7.04 -2.68 7.80
C GLN A 126 -5.71 -1.93 7.87
N VAL A 127 -5.05 -1.71 6.73
CA VAL A 127 -3.79 -0.94 6.70
C VAL A 127 -4.02 0.57 6.82
N GLY A 128 -5.28 1.01 6.82
CA GLY A 128 -5.67 2.37 7.11
C GLY A 128 -5.76 3.29 5.91
N VAL A 129 -6.01 2.77 4.71
CA VAL A 129 -6.39 3.59 3.53
C VAL A 129 -7.73 4.26 3.83
N PRO A 130 -7.78 5.60 3.95
CA PRO A 130 -8.98 6.26 4.44
C PRO A 130 -10.06 6.50 3.37
N TYR A 131 -9.67 6.55 2.09
CA TYR A 131 -10.56 6.90 0.98
C TYR A 131 -10.39 5.96 -0.19
N ILE A 132 -11.50 5.61 -0.83
CA ILE A 132 -11.54 4.83 -2.08
C ILE A 132 -12.35 5.61 -3.11
N VAL A 133 -11.83 5.68 -4.34
CA VAL A 133 -12.56 6.08 -5.55
C VAL A 133 -12.63 4.86 -6.46
N VAL A 134 -13.73 4.64 -7.15
CA VAL A 134 -13.93 3.45 -7.99
C VAL A 134 -13.81 3.80 -9.47
N PHE A 135 -13.08 2.98 -10.20
CA PHE A 135 -13.10 2.96 -11.65
C PHE A 135 -13.72 1.65 -12.14
N LEU A 136 -14.96 1.76 -12.65
CA LEU A 136 -15.67 0.64 -13.24
C LEU A 136 -15.17 0.48 -14.68
N ASN A 137 -14.26 -0.45 -14.87
CA ASN A 137 -13.50 -0.64 -16.11
C ASN A 137 -14.20 -1.60 -17.07
N LYS A 138 -13.74 -1.61 -18.32
CA LYS A 138 -14.27 -2.46 -19.41
C LYS A 138 -15.75 -2.19 -19.75
N CYS A 139 -16.23 -0.99 -19.52
CA CYS A 139 -17.61 -0.62 -19.89
C CYS A 139 -17.83 -0.60 -21.42
N ASP A 140 -16.75 -0.58 -22.22
CA ASP A 140 -16.79 -0.77 -23.67
C ASP A 140 -17.19 -2.16 -24.11
N ALA A 141 -17.03 -3.17 -23.24
CA ALA A 141 -17.36 -4.57 -23.50
C ALA A 141 -18.78 -4.97 -23.03
N VAL A 142 -19.53 -4.08 -22.41
CA VAL A 142 -20.87 -4.32 -21.87
C VAL A 142 -21.86 -3.41 -22.60
N GLU A 143 -22.80 -4.04 -23.32
CA GLU A 143 -23.86 -3.30 -24.05
C GLU A 143 -25.08 -2.99 -23.18
N ASP A 144 -25.30 -3.81 -22.14
CA ASP A 144 -26.43 -3.69 -21.24
C ASP A 144 -26.15 -2.74 -20.09
N GLU A 145 -26.78 -1.59 -20.08
CA GLU A 145 -26.65 -0.56 -19.05
C GLU A 145 -27.15 -1.06 -17.67
N GLU A 146 -28.21 -1.88 -17.63
CA GLU A 146 -28.76 -2.42 -16.39
C GLU A 146 -27.74 -3.34 -15.69
N LEU A 147 -26.92 -4.06 -16.46
CA LEU A 147 -25.84 -4.88 -15.92
C LEU A 147 -24.74 -4.03 -15.27
N ILE A 148 -24.40 -2.90 -15.90
CA ILE A 148 -23.42 -1.95 -15.34
C ILE A 148 -23.95 -1.35 -14.03
N GLU A 149 -25.24 -0.99 -13.97
CA GLU A 149 -25.86 -0.46 -12.75
C GLU A 149 -25.87 -1.51 -11.62
N LEU A 150 -26.15 -2.76 -11.94
CA LEU A 150 -26.11 -3.86 -10.96
C LEU A 150 -24.72 -4.01 -10.35
N VAL A 151 -23.69 -4.03 -11.19
CA VAL A 151 -22.29 -4.12 -10.70
C VAL A 151 -21.92 -2.91 -9.85
N GLU A 152 -22.39 -1.71 -10.21
CA GLU A 152 -22.17 -0.51 -9.41
C GLU A 152 -22.81 -0.65 -8.01
N MET A 153 -24.04 -1.17 -7.93
CA MET A 153 -24.73 -1.42 -6.66
C MET A 153 -23.95 -2.43 -5.80
N GLU A 154 -23.49 -3.53 -6.37
CA GLU A 154 -22.70 -4.52 -5.66
C GLU A 154 -21.38 -3.94 -5.11
N VAL A 155 -20.73 -3.05 -5.85
CA VAL A 155 -19.52 -2.36 -5.39
C VAL A 155 -19.84 -1.42 -4.22
N ARG A 156 -20.95 -0.67 -4.26
CA ARG A 156 -21.41 0.20 -3.17
C ARG A 156 -21.70 -0.58 -1.89
N GLU A 157 -22.40 -1.71 -2.02
CA GLU A 157 -22.67 -2.62 -0.91
C GLU A 157 -21.37 -3.18 -0.30
N LEU A 158 -20.41 -3.59 -1.15
CA LEU A 158 -19.11 -4.06 -0.71
C LEU A 158 -18.34 -3.00 0.08
N LEU A 159 -18.31 -1.75 -0.41
CA LEU A 159 -17.64 -0.65 0.27
C LEU A 159 -18.30 -0.35 1.61
N SER A 160 -19.63 -0.29 1.67
CA SER A 160 -20.38 -0.06 2.90
C SER A 160 -20.16 -1.16 3.94
N LYS A 161 -20.05 -2.42 3.50
CA LYS A 161 -19.73 -3.57 4.38
C LYS A 161 -18.39 -3.40 5.10
N TYR A 162 -17.42 -2.72 4.51
CA TYR A 162 -16.09 -2.49 5.09
C TYR A 162 -15.89 -1.05 5.59
N ASP A 163 -16.96 -0.38 6.00
CA ASP A 163 -16.98 0.95 6.60
C ASP A 163 -16.42 2.08 5.70
N TYR A 164 -16.51 1.93 4.38
CA TYR A 164 -16.35 3.03 3.45
C TYR A 164 -17.72 3.64 3.11
N PRO A 165 -17.80 4.92 2.76
CA PRO A 165 -19.08 5.57 2.43
C PRO A 165 -19.54 5.14 1.02
N GLY A 166 -20.09 3.91 0.90
CA GLY A 166 -20.43 3.31 -0.39
C GLY A 166 -21.34 4.17 -1.27
N ASP A 167 -22.35 4.80 -0.68
CA ASP A 167 -23.29 5.66 -1.41
C ASP A 167 -22.65 6.95 -1.92
N ASP A 168 -21.74 7.55 -1.13
CA ASP A 168 -21.06 8.81 -1.47
C ASP A 168 -19.76 8.60 -2.27
N THR A 169 -19.28 7.36 -2.38
CA THR A 169 -18.03 7.05 -3.10
C THR A 169 -18.21 7.31 -4.60
N PRO A 170 -17.34 8.14 -5.22
CA PRO A 170 -17.35 8.34 -6.66
C PRO A 170 -17.07 7.03 -7.41
N ILE A 171 -17.94 6.69 -8.36
CA ILE A 171 -17.76 5.57 -9.29
C ILE A 171 -17.75 6.11 -10.71
N ILE A 172 -16.63 5.96 -11.39
CA ILE A 172 -16.46 6.42 -12.77
C ILE A 172 -16.49 5.22 -13.70
N ARG A 173 -17.44 5.23 -14.64
CA ARG A 173 -17.61 4.21 -15.67
C ARG A 173 -16.70 4.50 -16.86
N GLY A 174 -15.84 3.57 -17.25
CA GLY A 174 -14.85 3.82 -18.29
C GLY A 174 -14.26 2.58 -18.93
N SER A 175 -13.33 2.82 -19.86
CA SER A 175 -12.47 1.82 -20.47
C SER A 175 -11.03 2.30 -20.44
N ALA A 176 -10.21 1.66 -19.60
CA ALA A 176 -8.79 1.98 -19.51
C ALA A 176 -8.06 1.67 -20.84
N LEU A 177 -8.45 0.58 -21.53
CA LEU A 177 -7.87 0.21 -22.81
C LEU A 177 -8.27 1.21 -23.91
N GLY A 178 -9.54 1.60 -23.97
CA GLY A 178 -10.01 2.62 -24.92
C GLY A 178 -9.32 3.97 -24.73
N ALA A 179 -9.13 4.40 -23.48
CA ALA A 179 -8.36 5.60 -23.16
C ALA A 179 -6.89 5.45 -23.56
N LEU A 180 -6.27 4.29 -23.28
CA LEU A 180 -4.90 4.01 -23.67
C LEU A 180 -4.74 3.97 -25.22
N ASN A 181 -5.78 3.57 -25.96
CA ASN A 181 -5.81 3.62 -27.42
C ASN A 181 -6.07 5.02 -27.99
N GLY A 182 -6.44 5.97 -27.15
CA GLY A 182 -6.63 7.37 -27.56
C GLY A 182 -8.08 7.71 -27.97
N GLU A 183 -9.04 6.92 -27.53
CA GLU A 183 -10.46 7.19 -27.77
C GLU A 183 -10.94 8.32 -26.85
N ALA A 184 -11.32 9.47 -27.45
CA ALA A 184 -11.64 10.70 -26.73
C ALA A 184 -12.72 10.52 -25.64
N LYS A 185 -13.72 9.67 -25.89
CA LYS A 185 -14.77 9.33 -24.91
C LYS A 185 -14.18 8.76 -23.62
N TRP A 186 -13.22 7.85 -23.75
CA TRP A 186 -12.64 7.15 -22.63
C TRP A 186 -11.49 7.92 -21.96
N GLU A 187 -10.77 8.74 -22.74
CA GLU A 187 -9.82 9.70 -22.17
C GLU A 187 -10.52 10.70 -21.23
N ALA A 188 -11.70 11.21 -21.64
CA ALA A 188 -12.52 12.08 -20.77
C ALA A 188 -12.93 11.40 -19.44
N LYS A 189 -13.13 10.07 -19.45
CA LYS A 189 -13.43 9.32 -18.23
C LYS A 189 -12.21 9.16 -17.30
N VAL A 190 -11.02 9.13 -17.85
CA VAL A 190 -9.79 9.18 -17.05
C VAL A 190 -9.58 10.57 -16.43
N ASP A 191 -9.89 11.64 -17.18
CA ASP A 191 -9.87 13.00 -16.61
C ASP A 191 -10.90 13.14 -15.47
N GLU A 192 -12.14 12.63 -15.66
CA GLU A 192 -13.19 12.59 -14.63
C GLU A 192 -12.75 11.81 -13.39
N LEU A 193 -12.06 10.66 -13.57
CA LEU A 193 -11.47 9.91 -12.47
C LEU A 193 -10.47 10.75 -11.68
N MET A 194 -9.57 11.44 -12.37
CA MET A 194 -8.54 12.23 -11.71
C MET A 194 -9.13 13.47 -11.01
N GLU A 195 -10.19 14.05 -11.55
CA GLU A 195 -10.96 15.11 -10.87
C GLU A 195 -11.66 14.58 -9.61
N ALA A 196 -12.25 13.38 -9.68
CA ALA A 196 -12.82 12.71 -8.51
C ALA A 196 -11.77 12.42 -7.43
N VAL A 197 -10.57 11.96 -7.81
CA VAL A 197 -9.46 11.75 -6.86
C VAL A 197 -8.99 13.07 -6.26
N ASP A 198 -8.85 14.13 -7.07
CA ASP A 198 -8.45 15.47 -6.61
C ASP A 198 -9.44 16.06 -5.58
N THR A 199 -10.72 15.77 -5.71
CA THR A 199 -11.78 16.37 -4.88
C THR A 199 -12.20 15.49 -3.71
N PHE A 200 -12.31 14.17 -3.89
CA PHE A 200 -12.80 13.25 -2.88
C PHE A 200 -11.73 12.83 -1.87
N VAL A 201 -10.47 12.69 -2.30
CA VAL A 201 -9.36 12.41 -1.40
C VAL A 201 -8.84 13.74 -0.82
N PRO A 202 -9.02 14.04 0.48
CA PRO A 202 -8.56 15.31 1.04
C PRO A 202 -7.03 15.39 1.06
N GLN A 203 -6.51 16.60 1.28
CA GLN A 203 -5.09 16.80 1.54
C GLN A 203 -4.68 16.07 2.82
N PRO A 204 -3.76 15.08 2.78
CA PRO A 204 -3.39 14.33 3.96
C PRO A 204 -2.69 15.21 5.00
N THR A 205 -3.08 15.04 6.26
CA THR A 205 -2.35 15.64 7.38
C THR A 205 -1.09 14.81 7.66
N ARG A 206 0.08 15.44 7.61
CA ARG A 206 1.37 14.76 7.81
C ARG A 206 1.88 14.97 9.23
N ALA A 207 2.29 13.88 9.87
CA ALA A 207 2.87 13.90 11.22
C ALA A 207 4.34 14.35 11.18
N LEU A 208 4.60 15.63 10.85
CA LEU A 208 5.95 16.18 10.66
C LEU A 208 6.72 16.42 11.97
N ASP A 209 6.00 16.59 13.08
CA ASP A 209 6.59 16.90 14.39
C ASP A 209 6.98 15.65 15.19
N LEU A 210 6.59 14.47 14.73
CA LEU A 210 7.00 13.21 15.34
C LEU A 210 8.43 12.81 14.91
N PRO A 211 9.11 11.96 15.70
CA PRO A 211 10.40 11.40 15.31
C PRO A 211 10.32 10.69 13.96
N PHE A 212 11.33 10.89 13.10
CA PHE A 212 11.41 10.27 11.78
C PHE A 212 11.30 8.74 11.86
N LEU A 213 10.50 8.16 10.95
CA LEU A 213 10.37 6.73 10.75
C LEU A 213 9.97 6.42 9.30
N MET A 214 10.71 5.51 8.68
CA MET A 214 10.45 4.99 7.34
C MET A 214 10.58 3.46 7.33
N PRO A 215 9.49 2.71 7.09
CA PRO A 215 9.57 1.27 6.81
C PRO A 215 10.35 1.02 5.52
N ILE A 216 11.25 0.03 5.55
CA ILE A 216 12.10 -0.32 4.41
C ILE A 216 11.35 -1.32 3.52
N GLU A 217 11.25 -1.00 2.24
CA GLU A 217 10.59 -1.81 1.22
C GLU A 217 11.58 -2.52 0.32
N ASP A 218 12.45 -1.73 -0.31
CA ASP A 218 13.48 -2.24 -1.20
C ASP A 218 14.86 -1.71 -0.84
N ILE A 219 15.89 -2.47 -1.25
CA ILE A 219 17.28 -2.19 -0.92
C ILE A 219 18.11 -2.33 -2.19
N PHE A 220 18.80 -1.25 -2.53
CA PHE A 220 19.67 -1.18 -3.71
C PHE A 220 21.09 -0.88 -3.31
N SER A 221 22.04 -1.51 -3.97
CA SER A 221 23.46 -1.15 -3.87
C SER A 221 23.83 -0.29 -5.08
N ILE A 222 24.36 0.91 -4.82
CA ILE A 222 24.85 1.79 -5.87
C ILE A 222 26.37 1.76 -5.83
N SER A 223 27.00 1.24 -6.90
CA SER A 223 28.45 1.16 -7.00
C SER A 223 29.12 2.51 -6.75
N GLY A 224 30.07 2.55 -5.81
CA GLY A 224 30.81 3.75 -5.41
C GLY A 224 30.03 4.77 -4.57
N ARG A 225 28.74 4.49 -4.22
CA ARG A 225 27.92 5.41 -3.39
C ARG A 225 27.44 4.80 -2.09
N GLY A 226 27.14 3.50 -2.08
CA GLY A 226 26.67 2.79 -0.88
C GLY A 226 25.28 2.17 -1.06
N THR A 227 24.61 1.89 0.05
CA THR A 227 23.29 1.27 0.09
C THR A 227 22.20 2.34 0.09
N VAL A 228 21.21 2.15 -0.77
CA VAL A 228 19.99 2.95 -0.80
C VAL A 228 18.84 2.07 -0.30
N VAL A 229 18.10 2.58 0.66
CA VAL A 229 16.84 1.98 1.12
C VAL A 229 15.67 2.83 0.63
N THR A 230 14.59 2.19 0.20
CA THR A 230 13.40 2.89 -0.26
C THR A 230 12.21 2.56 0.62
N GLY A 231 11.28 3.49 0.70
CA GLY A 231 10.03 3.34 1.41
C GLY A 231 9.25 4.64 1.49
N ARG A 232 8.02 4.58 1.99
CA ARG A 232 7.27 5.77 2.35
C ARG A 232 7.67 6.24 3.73
N ILE A 233 8.01 7.50 3.89
CA ILE A 233 8.23 8.11 5.20
C ILE A 233 6.89 8.14 5.95
N GLU A 234 6.76 7.35 7.02
CA GLU A 234 5.54 7.21 7.79
C GLU A 234 5.25 8.46 8.63
N ARG A 235 6.31 8.99 9.27
CA ARG A 235 6.23 10.19 10.12
C ARG A 235 7.56 10.91 10.20
N GLY A 236 7.49 12.16 10.66
CA GLY A 236 8.66 13.01 10.89
C GLY A 236 9.28 13.51 9.58
N LYS A 237 10.54 13.87 9.70
CA LYS A 237 11.38 14.35 8.60
C LYS A 237 12.83 13.91 8.80
N VAL A 238 13.57 13.78 7.71
CA VAL A 238 14.99 13.45 7.70
C VAL A 238 15.73 14.35 6.74
N LYS A 239 16.86 14.92 7.17
CA LYS A 239 17.72 15.77 6.36
C LYS A 239 18.96 15.02 5.92
N VAL A 240 19.53 15.46 4.80
CA VAL A 240 20.86 15.02 4.38
C VAL A 240 21.88 15.40 5.45
N GLY A 241 22.69 14.44 5.88
CA GLY A 241 23.64 14.56 6.97
C GLY A 241 23.12 14.17 8.36
N GLU A 242 21.83 13.85 8.50
CA GLU A 242 21.23 13.48 9.77
C GLU A 242 21.52 12.03 10.17
N ALA A 243 21.76 11.80 11.46
CA ALA A 243 21.96 10.47 12.02
C ALA A 243 20.64 9.70 12.05
N CYS A 244 20.71 8.44 11.65
CA CYS A 244 19.61 7.48 11.64
C CYS A 244 20.03 6.15 12.24
N GLU A 245 19.07 5.30 12.55
CA GLU A 245 19.32 3.92 12.93
C GLU A 245 18.40 2.96 12.17
N ILE A 246 18.92 1.76 11.91
CA ILE A 246 18.19 0.66 11.30
C ILE A 246 17.73 -0.26 12.42
N VAL A 247 16.42 -0.43 12.57
CA VAL A 247 15.81 -1.19 13.67
C VAL A 247 14.92 -2.31 13.12
N GLY A 248 14.99 -3.49 13.71
CA GLY A 248 14.15 -4.63 13.33
C GLY A 248 14.73 -5.97 13.72
N PHE A 249 14.93 -6.87 12.76
CA PHE A 249 15.23 -8.29 12.94
C PHE A 249 16.59 -8.57 13.60
N ARG A 250 17.50 -7.62 13.55
CA ARG A 250 18.88 -7.74 14.03
C ARG A 250 19.21 -6.64 15.02
N GLU A 251 20.44 -6.67 15.54
CA GLU A 251 20.95 -5.57 16.37
C GLU A 251 20.82 -4.23 15.65
N THR A 252 20.35 -3.23 16.37
CA THR A 252 20.19 -1.86 15.86
C THR A 252 21.51 -1.29 15.39
N ARG A 253 21.55 -0.78 14.17
CA ARG A 253 22.76 -0.17 13.58
C ARG A 253 22.58 1.31 13.36
N GLN A 254 23.59 2.07 13.78
CA GLN A 254 23.67 3.50 13.53
C GLN A 254 24.20 3.79 12.13
N THR A 255 23.64 4.79 11.48
CA THR A 255 24.05 5.27 10.16
C THR A 255 23.79 6.76 10.00
N VAL A 256 24.16 7.32 8.85
CA VAL A 256 23.87 8.71 8.47
C VAL A 256 23.22 8.72 7.09
N CYS A 257 22.12 9.42 6.97
CA CYS A 257 21.48 9.70 5.69
C CYS A 257 22.34 10.69 4.89
N THR A 258 22.96 10.23 3.80
CA THR A 258 23.85 11.07 2.97
C THR A 258 23.21 11.58 1.70
N GLY A 259 21.98 11.18 1.41
CA GLY A 259 21.21 11.65 0.27
C GLY A 259 19.76 11.24 0.37
N VAL A 260 18.88 12.10 -0.12
CA VAL A 260 17.43 11.87 -0.22
C VAL A 260 17.03 12.06 -1.67
N GLU A 261 16.31 11.10 -2.23
CA GLU A 261 15.82 11.15 -3.60
C GLU A 261 14.35 10.69 -3.66
N MET A 262 13.56 11.31 -4.51
CA MET A 262 12.21 10.88 -4.85
C MET A 262 12.05 10.96 -6.38
N PHE A 263 11.63 9.86 -7.03
CA PHE A 263 11.50 9.74 -8.48
C PHE A 263 12.77 10.19 -9.24
N LYS A 264 13.95 9.79 -8.74
CA LYS A 264 15.28 10.13 -9.28
C LYS A 264 15.67 11.61 -9.20
N LYS A 265 14.85 12.45 -8.55
CA LYS A 265 15.12 13.87 -8.25
C LYS A 265 15.66 14.01 -6.83
N GLN A 266 16.58 14.93 -6.61
CA GLN A 266 17.21 15.16 -5.31
C GLN A 266 16.33 16.03 -4.41
N LEU A 267 16.40 15.74 -3.11
CA LEU A 267 15.75 16.48 -2.04
C LEU A 267 16.79 16.84 -0.98
N ASP A 268 16.67 18.02 -0.36
CA ASP A 268 17.49 18.42 0.77
C ASP A 268 16.99 17.74 2.07
N GLU A 269 15.69 17.43 2.12
CA GLU A 269 15.04 16.68 3.20
C GLU A 269 13.88 15.81 2.68
N GLY A 270 13.64 14.69 3.34
CA GLY A 270 12.45 13.85 3.17
C GLY A 270 11.44 14.16 4.26
N LEU A 271 10.16 14.21 3.91
CA LEU A 271 9.03 14.52 4.78
C LEU A 271 8.06 13.35 4.88
N ALA A 272 7.33 13.26 5.98
CA ALA A 272 6.23 12.30 6.12
C ALA A 272 5.30 12.35 4.90
N GLY A 273 5.04 11.20 4.30
CA GLY A 273 4.29 11.04 3.07
C GLY A 273 5.14 10.90 1.81
N ASP A 274 6.43 11.25 1.82
CA ASP A 274 7.30 11.07 0.64
C ASP A 274 7.64 9.60 0.42
N ASN A 275 7.57 9.13 -0.82
CA ASN A 275 8.14 7.84 -1.24
C ASN A 275 9.59 8.08 -1.63
N ALA A 276 10.49 7.89 -0.68
CA ALA A 276 11.87 8.32 -0.78
C ALA A 276 12.86 7.15 -0.84
N GLY A 277 13.95 7.37 -1.59
CA GLY A 277 15.17 6.58 -1.50
C GLY A 277 16.21 7.32 -0.67
N LEU A 278 16.68 6.70 0.40
CA LEU A 278 17.66 7.25 1.33
C LEU A 278 19.01 6.55 1.17
N LEU A 279 20.05 7.31 0.86
CA LEU A 279 21.41 6.82 0.76
C LEU A 279 22.04 6.78 2.15
N LEU A 280 22.53 5.61 2.57
CA LEU A 280 23.05 5.34 3.90
C LEU A 280 24.58 5.19 3.87
N ARG A 281 25.23 5.79 4.85
CA ARG A 281 26.71 5.70 5.01
C ARG A 281 27.10 4.43 5.77
N GLY A 282 28.08 3.68 5.23
CA GLY A 282 28.73 2.59 5.95
C GLY A 282 27.84 1.36 6.21
N ILE A 283 26.76 1.23 5.45
CA ILE A 283 25.82 0.10 5.53
C ILE A 283 25.99 -0.76 4.27
N ALA A 284 26.25 -2.04 4.44
CA ALA A 284 26.22 -3.00 3.35
C ALA A 284 24.78 -3.44 3.06
N LYS A 285 24.51 -3.89 1.84
CA LYS A 285 23.16 -4.35 1.45
C LYS A 285 22.68 -5.51 2.33
N GLU A 286 23.60 -6.38 2.74
CA GLU A 286 23.36 -7.57 3.56
C GLU A 286 23.02 -7.23 5.03
N ASP A 287 23.29 -6.00 5.45
CA ASP A 287 22.99 -5.51 6.80
C ASP A 287 21.53 -5.07 6.96
N VAL A 288 20.80 -4.91 5.86
CA VAL A 288 19.45 -4.38 5.82
C VAL A 288 18.53 -5.38 5.15
N GLU A 289 17.34 -5.54 5.71
CA GLU A 289 16.29 -6.39 5.14
C GLU A 289 14.98 -5.63 5.01
N ARG A 290 14.16 -6.00 4.01
CA ARG A 290 12.78 -5.53 3.90
C ARG A 290 12.02 -5.87 5.19
N GLY A 291 11.30 -4.89 5.73
CA GLY A 291 10.56 -5.04 6.99
C GLY A 291 11.25 -4.44 8.21
N MET A 292 12.55 -4.15 8.13
CA MET A 292 13.18 -3.25 9.08
C MET A 292 12.70 -1.82 8.87
N VAL A 293 12.97 -0.94 9.83
CA VAL A 293 12.69 0.48 9.71
C VAL A 293 13.96 1.32 9.81
N LEU A 294 14.00 2.41 9.07
CA LEU A 294 14.97 3.47 9.30
C LEU A 294 14.29 4.54 10.16
N ALA A 295 14.91 4.90 11.26
CA ALA A 295 14.30 5.76 12.27
C ALA A 295 15.29 6.79 12.85
N LYS A 296 14.74 7.82 13.51
CA LYS A 296 15.54 8.70 14.36
C LYS A 296 16.12 7.90 15.52
N PRO A 297 17.41 8.07 15.86
CA PRO A 297 18.05 7.30 16.93
C PRO A 297 17.26 7.32 18.26
N GLY A 298 17.02 6.11 18.81
CA GLY A 298 16.33 5.92 20.09
C GLY A 298 14.80 6.17 20.05
N SER A 299 14.21 6.32 18.87
CA SER A 299 12.77 6.66 18.76
C SER A 299 11.83 5.46 18.67
N ILE A 300 12.35 4.28 18.34
CA ILE A 300 11.61 3.01 18.26
C ILE A 300 12.54 1.86 18.63
N THR A 301 11.99 0.78 19.17
CA THR A 301 12.73 -0.42 19.56
C THR A 301 12.13 -1.68 18.95
N PRO A 302 12.91 -2.74 18.71
CA PRO A 302 12.40 -4.02 18.26
C PRO A 302 11.82 -4.80 19.44
N HIS A 303 10.71 -5.51 19.21
CA HIS A 303 9.98 -6.28 20.22
C HIS A 303 9.55 -7.64 19.68
N THR A 304 9.39 -8.60 20.58
CA THR A 304 8.91 -9.96 20.26
C THR A 304 7.59 -10.31 20.92
N GLU A 305 7.19 -9.60 21.99
CA GLU A 305 5.98 -9.94 22.76
C GLU A 305 5.09 -8.72 22.95
N PHE A 306 3.81 -8.87 22.63
CA PHE A 306 2.84 -7.80 22.75
C PHE A 306 1.42 -8.33 22.96
N LYS A 307 0.51 -7.48 23.42
CA LYS A 307 -0.94 -7.73 23.41
C LYS A 307 -1.56 -7.00 22.23
N GLY A 308 -2.46 -7.64 21.53
CA GLY A 308 -3.22 -7.08 20.41
C GLY A 308 -4.71 -7.27 20.59
N GLU A 309 -5.48 -6.23 20.32
CA GLU A 309 -6.92 -6.33 20.11
C GLU A 309 -7.14 -6.84 18.69
N VAL A 310 -7.76 -7.99 18.54
CA VAL A 310 -7.88 -8.72 17.29
C VAL A 310 -9.34 -8.98 16.95
N TYR A 311 -9.73 -8.67 15.73
CA TYR A 311 -10.96 -9.15 15.12
C TYR A 311 -10.63 -10.35 14.22
N VAL A 312 -11.30 -11.46 14.43
CA VAL A 312 -11.15 -12.68 13.64
C VAL A 312 -12.22 -12.69 12.55
N LEU A 313 -11.78 -12.67 11.29
CA LEU A 313 -12.70 -12.60 10.14
C LEU A 313 -13.65 -13.81 10.12
N SER A 314 -14.93 -13.53 9.87
CA SER A 314 -15.94 -14.55 9.66
C SER A 314 -15.74 -15.31 8.35
N LYS A 315 -16.47 -16.42 8.20
CA LYS A 315 -16.48 -17.20 6.96
C LYS A 315 -16.96 -16.37 5.76
N GLU A 316 -17.99 -15.56 5.95
CA GLU A 316 -18.58 -14.69 4.92
C GLU A 316 -17.61 -13.60 4.45
N GLU A 317 -16.65 -13.23 5.31
CA GLU A 317 -15.58 -12.27 5.02
C GLU A 317 -14.35 -12.93 4.37
N GLY A 318 -14.41 -14.22 4.07
CA GLY A 318 -13.30 -14.98 3.53
C GLY A 318 -12.29 -15.48 4.57
N GLY A 319 -12.60 -15.32 5.86
CA GLY A 319 -11.79 -15.77 6.98
C GLY A 319 -11.83 -17.27 7.23
N ARG A 320 -11.60 -17.67 8.48
CA ARG A 320 -11.60 -19.07 8.91
C ARG A 320 -13.03 -19.65 8.94
N HIS A 321 -13.09 -20.98 8.81
CA HIS A 321 -14.34 -21.75 8.99
C HIS A 321 -14.41 -22.45 10.34
N THR A 322 -13.28 -22.55 11.03
CA THR A 322 -13.13 -23.28 12.29
C THR A 322 -12.49 -22.39 13.36
N PRO A 323 -12.78 -22.63 14.65
CA PRO A 323 -12.12 -21.93 15.71
C PRO A 323 -10.62 -22.21 15.74
N PHE A 324 -9.87 -21.38 16.45
CA PHE A 324 -8.50 -21.68 16.82
C PHE A 324 -8.34 -21.72 18.33
N PHE A 325 -7.30 -22.41 18.76
CA PHE A 325 -7.01 -22.72 20.16
C PHE A 325 -5.71 -22.05 20.60
N ASN A 326 -5.42 -22.14 21.90
CA ASN A 326 -4.18 -21.65 22.46
C ASN A 326 -2.97 -22.24 21.75
N GLY A 327 -1.96 -21.40 21.46
CA GLY A 327 -0.79 -21.78 20.70
C GLY A 327 -0.96 -21.76 19.17
N TYR A 328 -2.01 -21.13 18.66
CA TYR A 328 -2.22 -20.88 17.24
C TYR A 328 -1.03 -20.12 16.63
N ARG A 329 -0.53 -20.57 15.47
CA ARG A 329 0.72 -20.07 14.84
C ARG A 329 0.51 -19.59 13.42
N PRO A 330 -0.08 -18.39 13.23
CA PRO A 330 -0.23 -17.76 11.93
C PRO A 330 0.99 -16.90 11.58
N GLN A 331 0.91 -16.21 10.43
CA GLN A 331 1.78 -15.12 10.05
C GLN A 331 1.15 -13.77 10.45
N PHE A 332 1.96 -12.92 11.06
CA PHE A 332 1.60 -11.56 11.45
C PHE A 332 2.27 -10.57 10.51
N TYR A 333 1.49 -9.74 9.86
CA TYR A 333 1.94 -8.75 8.88
C TYR A 333 2.00 -7.37 9.51
N PHE A 334 3.20 -6.80 9.56
CA PHE A 334 3.46 -5.45 10.06
C PHE A 334 4.11 -4.62 8.97
N ARG A 335 3.59 -3.43 8.65
CA ARG A 335 4.18 -2.54 7.65
C ARG A 335 4.57 -3.29 6.36
N THR A 336 5.87 -3.53 6.17
CA THR A 336 6.43 -4.14 4.94
C THR A 336 6.88 -5.59 5.12
N THR A 337 6.61 -6.21 6.29
CA THR A 337 7.06 -7.57 6.62
C THR A 337 5.96 -8.46 7.17
N ASP A 338 6.22 -9.76 7.15
CA ASP A 338 5.47 -10.77 7.86
C ASP A 338 6.41 -11.62 8.73
N VAL A 339 5.94 -11.97 9.92
CA VAL A 339 6.67 -12.78 10.88
C VAL A 339 5.74 -13.85 11.45
N THR A 340 6.22 -15.08 11.55
CA THR A 340 5.50 -16.13 12.26
C THR A 340 5.54 -15.86 13.75
N GLY A 341 4.42 -16.08 14.41
CA GLY A 341 4.31 -15.98 15.87
C GLY A 341 3.30 -16.94 16.43
N SER A 342 3.20 -17.02 17.75
CA SER A 342 2.20 -17.79 18.46
C SER A 342 1.26 -16.88 19.22
N ALA A 343 -0.04 -17.21 19.18
CA ALA A 343 -1.09 -16.51 19.90
C ALA A 343 -1.49 -17.30 21.15
N LYS A 344 -1.52 -16.62 22.29
CA LYS A 344 -2.00 -17.13 23.56
C LYS A 344 -3.35 -16.47 23.86
N LEU A 345 -4.33 -17.28 24.19
CA LEU A 345 -5.69 -16.84 24.51
C LEU A 345 -5.76 -16.27 25.93
N PRO A 346 -6.73 -15.38 26.20
CA PRO A 346 -7.02 -14.90 27.55
C PRO A 346 -7.35 -16.06 28.52
N ALA A 347 -7.04 -15.88 29.80
CA ALA A 347 -7.38 -16.86 30.82
C ALA A 347 -8.89 -17.16 30.83
N GLY A 348 -9.23 -18.43 30.80
CA GLY A 348 -10.63 -18.89 30.75
C GLY A 348 -11.25 -18.98 29.36
N THR A 349 -10.52 -18.62 28.32
CA THR A 349 -10.96 -18.79 26.93
C THR A 349 -10.35 -20.07 26.36
N GLU A 350 -11.19 -21.03 25.99
CA GLU A 350 -10.74 -22.30 25.41
C GLU A 350 -10.47 -22.20 23.93
N MET A 351 -11.29 -21.42 23.20
CA MET A 351 -11.19 -21.21 21.76
C MET A 351 -11.68 -19.83 21.36
N VAL A 352 -11.31 -19.41 20.15
CA VAL A 352 -11.78 -18.18 19.50
C VAL A 352 -12.47 -18.54 18.21
N MET A 353 -13.69 -18.04 18.01
CA MET A 353 -14.52 -18.30 16.85
C MET A 353 -14.28 -17.26 15.75
N PRO A 354 -14.50 -17.64 14.46
CA PRO A 354 -14.65 -16.63 13.40
C PRO A 354 -15.77 -15.63 13.75
N GLY A 355 -15.47 -14.33 13.62
CA GLY A 355 -16.36 -13.24 14.00
C GLY A 355 -16.11 -12.64 15.38
N ASP A 356 -15.25 -13.27 16.20
CA ASP A 356 -14.96 -12.79 17.54
C ASP A 356 -13.99 -11.59 17.56
N ASN A 357 -14.19 -10.73 18.54
CA ASN A 357 -13.19 -9.76 18.99
C ASN A 357 -12.52 -10.30 20.26
N VAL A 358 -11.20 -10.36 20.25
CA VAL A 358 -10.42 -10.95 21.35
C VAL A 358 -9.10 -10.21 21.56
N GLN A 359 -8.69 -10.07 22.82
CA GLN A 359 -7.34 -9.64 23.15
C GLN A 359 -6.42 -10.87 23.17
N LEU A 360 -5.40 -10.88 22.33
CA LEU A 360 -4.40 -11.95 22.25
C LEU A 360 -3.05 -11.47 22.80
N GLU A 361 -2.36 -12.36 23.52
CA GLU A 361 -0.94 -12.21 23.83
C GLU A 361 -0.15 -12.92 22.74
N ILE A 362 0.69 -12.20 22.02
CA ILE A 362 1.36 -12.67 20.82
C ILE A 362 2.87 -12.66 21.05
N THR A 363 3.52 -13.79 20.75
CA THR A 363 4.97 -13.94 20.77
C THR A 363 5.45 -14.22 19.35
N LEU A 364 6.26 -13.31 18.82
CA LEU A 364 6.88 -13.44 17.49
C LEU A 364 8.18 -14.23 17.56
N HIS A 365 8.51 -14.93 16.49
CA HIS A 365 9.77 -15.67 16.37
C HIS A 365 10.97 -14.75 16.06
N THR A 366 10.72 -13.57 15.52
CA THR A 366 11.72 -12.59 15.14
C THR A 366 11.29 -11.21 15.66
N PRO A 367 12.21 -10.41 16.24
CA PRO A 367 11.86 -9.09 16.73
C PRO A 367 11.48 -8.17 15.56
N VAL A 368 10.48 -7.32 15.79
CA VAL A 368 9.99 -6.34 14.83
C VAL A 368 9.95 -4.97 15.50
N ALA A 369 10.35 -3.94 14.76
CA ALA A 369 10.21 -2.55 15.22
C ALA A 369 8.72 -2.21 15.34
N MET A 370 8.22 -2.06 16.57
CA MET A 370 6.81 -1.84 16.83
C MET A 370 6.56 -0.85 17.98
N GLU A 371 5.35 -0.37 18.03
CA GLU A 371 4.88 0.54 19.06
C GLU A 371 3.37 0.32 19.30
N LYS A 372 2.88 0.81 20.43
CA LYS A 372 1.44 0.78 20.71
C LYS A 372 0.67 1.54 19.63
N GLY A 373 -0.45 0.97 19.19
CA GLY A 373 -1.30 1.52 18.14
C GLY A 373 -0.94 1.04 16.72
N LEU A 374 0.19 0.32 16.55
CA LEU A 374 0.53 -0.26 15.26
C LEU A 374 -0.51 -1.33 14.87
N ARG A 375 -1.03 -1.21 13.66
CA ARG A 375 -1.96 -2.19 13.08
C ARG A 375 -1.20 -3.36 12.48
N PHE A 376 -1.85 -4.53 12.50
CA PHE A 376 -1.32 -5.73 11.87
C PHE A 376 -2.44 -6.60 11.30
N ALA A 377 -2.11 -7.39 10.29
CA ALA A 377 -2.99 -8.41 9.74
C ALA A 377 -2.50 -9.81 10.14
N ILE A 378 -3.43 -10.75 10.26
CA ILE A 378 -3.14 -12.16 10.56
C ILE A 378 -3.51 -12.98 9.32
N ARG A 379 -2.56 -13.81 8.85
CA ARG A 379 -2.76 -14.66 7.67
C ARG A 379 -2.42 -16.11 7.95
N GLU A 380 -3.18 -17.00 7.33
CA GLU A 380 -2.99 -18.45 7.37
C GLU A 380 -3.34 -19.05 6.01
N GLY A 381 -2.49 -19.94 5.49
CA GLY A 381 -2.75 -20.66 4.24
C GLY A 381 -3.07 -19.76 3.04
N GLY A 382 -2.41 -18.58 2.94
CA GLY A 382 -2.64 -17.63 1.86
C GLY A 382 -3.87 -16.73 2.01
N ARG A 383 -4.60 -16.81 3.14
CA ARG A 383 -5.81 -16.00 3.40
C ARG A 383 -5.62 -15.08 4.59
N THR A 384 -6.23 -13.91 4.55
CA THR A 384 -6.35 -13.05 5.72
C THR A 384 -7.44 -13.61 6.62
N VAL A 385 -7.09 -13.88 7.87
CA VAL A 385 -7.98 -14.51 8.85
C VAL A 385 -8.29 -13.60 10.04
N GLY A 386 -7.63 -12.48 10.14
CA GLY A 386 -7.88 -11.51 11.20
C GLY A 386 -7.06 -10.24 11.01
N ALA A 387 -7.40 -9.25 11.80
CA ALA A 387 -6.68 -7.99 11.91
C ALA A 387 -6.69 -7.50 13.34
N GLY A 388 -5.66 -6.75 13.70
CA GLY A 388 -5.58 -6.23 15.06
C GLY A 388 -4.75 -4.96 15.16
N THR A 389 -4.75 -4.44 16.39
CA THR A 389 -3.94 -3.27 16.77
C THR A 389 -3.19 -3.60 18.04
N ILE A 390 -1.91 -3.24 18.12
CA ILE A 390 -1.09 -3.43 19.32
C ILE A 390 -1.63 -2.54 20.44
N SER A 391 -2.08 -3.14 21.52
CA SER A 391 -2.61 -2.45 22.71
C SER A 391 -1.53 -2.21 23.76
N GLU A 392 -0.57 -3.13 23.89
CA GLU A 392 0.51 -3.09 24.89
C GLU A 392 1.74 -3.83 24.38
N ILE A 393 2.94 -3.29 24.58
CA ILE A 393 4.22 -3.97 24.36
C ILE A 393 4.63 -4.65 25.68
N ILE A 394 5.01 -5.94 25.60
CA ILE A 394 5.44 -6.73 26.75
C ILE A 394 6.95 -6.84 26.80
N LYS A 395 7.61 -7.20 25.67
CA LYS A 395 9.08 -7.43 25.58
C LYS A 395 9.65 -7.13 24.20
#